data_481013c1acc692bd5e19081ccc5d007a
#
_entry.id   481013c1acc692bd5e19081ccc5d007a
#
_cell.length_a   1.000
_cell.length_b   1.000
_cell.length_c   1.000
_cell.angle_alpha   90.00
_cell.angle_beta   90.00
_cell.angle_gamma   90.00
#
_symmetry.space_group_name_H-M   'P 1'
#
loop_
_entity.id
_entity.type
_entity.pdbx_description
1 polymer ?
#
loop_
_entity_poly.entity_id
_entity_poly.type
_entity_poly.pdbx_seq_one_letter_code
_entity_poly.pdbx_strand_id
1 'polypeptide(L)'
;SQLAALIAASAPVEGGADECWLDLCAGPGGKAALLAGLAARVGARVTANEVHPHRARLVERTTRQFDSIEVVSGDGRTFGGGRSAWPLASFDRVVVDAPCSGMGSMRRRPESRWNRKPEDVEELTVLQRELLDRAVALTRTGGVLTYITCSPHAAETREQVERLLDAGGVELLDTVALANECAP
;
A
#
# COMPACT_ATOMS: atom_id res chain seq x y z
N SER A 1 -5.01 7.86 8.00
CA SER A 1 -5.35 6.65 7.24
C SER A 1 -6.25 6.98 6.03
N GLN A 2 -7.33 7.73 6.20
CA GLN A 2 -8.18 8.16 5.08
C GLN A 2 -7.41 9.07 4.11
N LEU A 3 -6.73 10.10 4.60
CA LEU A 3 -5.93 10.99 3.76
C LEU A 3 -4.90 10.21 2.91
N ALA A 4 -4.22 9.22 3.48
CA ALA A 4 -3.26 8.42 2.73
C ALA A 4 -3.91 7.65 1.56
N ALA A 5 -5.14 7.11 1.74
CA ALA A 5 -5.87 6.45 0.66
C ALA A 5 -6.40 7.46 -0.38
N LEU A 6 -6.79 8.68 0.03
CA LEU A 6 -7.15 9.76 -0.89
C LEU A 6 -5.96 10.18 -1.75
N ILE A 7 -4.79 10.40 -1.15
CA ILE A 7 -3.56 10.71 -1.87
C ILE A 7 -3.23 9.61 -2.89
N ALA A 8 -3.28 8.34 -2.46
CA ALA A 8 -3.03 7.21 -3.34
C ALA A 8 -3.96 7.17 -4.57
N ALA A 9 -5.24 7.51 -4.38
CA ALA A 9 -6.23 7.54 -5.44
C ALA A 9 -6.17 8.79 -6.33
N SER A 10 -5.62 9.91 -5.82
CA SER A 10 -5.59 11.20 -6.53
C SER A 10 -4.25 11.50 -7.19
N ALA A 11 -3.18 10.81 -6.82
CA ALA A 11 -1.87 11.01 -7.43
C ALA A 11 -1.95 10.80 -8.96
N PRO A 12 -1.29 11.65 -9.77
CA PRO A 12 -1.36 11.57 -11.22
C PRO A 12 -0.76 10.26 -11.75
N VAL A 13 -1.48 9.60 -12.65
CA VAL A 13 -1.01 8.41 -13.39
C VAL A 13 -0.74 8.83 -14.83
N GLU A 14 0.39 8.45 -15.37
CA GLU A 14 0.81 8.78 -16.72
C GLU A 14 0.55 7.62 -17.70
N GLY A 15 0.34 7.97 -18.98
CA GLY A 15 0.48 7.05 -20.13
C GLY A 15 -0.52 5.91 -20.21
N GLY A 16 -1.77 6.04 -19.73
CA GLY A 16 -2.75 4.99 -19.92
C GLY A 16 -4.05 5.15 -19.12
N ALA A 17 -4.87 4.10 -19.17
CA ALA A 17 -6.04 3.97 -18.33
C ALA A 17 -5.62 3.78 -16.87
N ASP A 18 -6.45 4.24 -15.93
CA ASP A 18 -6.27 4.09 -14.49
C ASP A 18 -7.36 3.14 -13.96
N GLU A 19 -7.22 1.86 -14.32
CA GLU A 19 -8.28 0.85 -14.15
C GLU A 19 -7.91 -0.27 -13.16
N CYS A 20 -6.61 -0.53 -12.96
CA CYS A 20 -6.11 -1.65 -12.17
C CYS A 20 -5.35 -1.18 -10.94
N TRP A 21 -5.95 -1.28 -9.75
CA TRP A 21 -5.36 -0.86 -8.49
C TRP A 21 -5.06 -2.05 -7.58
N LEU A 22 -4.00 -1.97 -6.81
CA LEU A 22 -3.59 -2.99 -5.83
C LEU A 22 -3.39 -2.37 -4.45
N ASP A 23 -4.03 -2.95 -3.43
CA ASP A 23 -3.67 -2.77 -2.03
C ASP A 23 -2.91 -4.03 -1.57
N LEU A 24 -1.58 -3.94 -1.49
CA LEU A 24 -0.72 -5.11 -1.29
C LEU A 24 -0.74 -5.64 0.15
N CYS A 25 -1.14 -4.80 1.12
CA CYS A 25 -1.21 -5.13 2.55
C CYS A 25 -2.52 -4.64 3.16
N ALA A 26 -3.65 -5.11 2.64
CA ALA A 26 -4.95 -4.50 2.81
C ALA A 26 -5.58 -4.60 4.22
N GLY A 27 -5.13 -5.55 5.04
CA GLY A 27 -5.76 -5.79 6.35
C GLY A 27 -5.63 -4.62 7.34
N PRO A 28 -6.67 -4.29 8.07
CA PRO A 28 -7.96 -4.98 8.21
C PRO A 28 -9.07 -4.48 7.25
N GLY A 29 -8.78 -3.70 6.19
CA GLY A 29 -9.74 -3.35 5.13
C GLY A 29 -10.18 -1.89 5.08
N GLY A 30 -9.78 -1.04 6.02
CA GLY A 30 -10.25 0.35 6.06
C GLY A 30 -9.78 1.20 4.88
N LYS A 31 -8.52 1.04 4.41
CA LYS A 31 -8.01 1.70 3.20
C LYS A 31 -8.58 1.04 1.95
N ALA A 32 -8.59 -0.30 1.91
CA ALA A 32 -9.15 -1.08 0.82
C ALA A 32 -10.62 -0.68 0.52
N ALA A 33 -11.45 -0.48 1.55
CA ALA A 33 -12.84 -0.05 1.37
C ALA A 33 -12.94 1.37 0.77
N LEU A 34 -12.08 2.30 1.21
CA LEU A 34 -12.06 3.65 0.64
C LEU A 34 -11.56 3.62 -0.81
N LEU A 35 -10.49 2.86 -1.09
CA LEU A 35 -9.98 2.67 -2.45
C LEU A 35 -11.05 2.04 -3.36
N ALA A 36 -11.78 1.03 -2.89
CA ALA A 36 -12.86 0.41 -3.64
C ALA A 36 -13.96 1.41 -4.01
N GLY A 37 -14.38 2.26 -3.05
CA GLY A 37 -15.37 3.30 -3.30
C GLY A 37 -14.89 4.37 -4.29
N LEU A 38 -13.61 4.73 -4.24
CA LEU A 38 -13.00 5.69 -5.18
C LEU A 38 -12.84 5.07 -6.57
N ALA A 39 -12.34 3.82 -6.65
CA ALA A 39 -12.19 3.07 -7.88
C ALA A 39 -13.52 2.90 -8.62
N ALA A 40 -14.60 2.56 -7.90
CA ALA A 40 -15.94 2.44 -8.48
C ALA A 40 -16.41 3.72 -9.19
N ARG A 41 -16.00 4.90 -8.72
CA ARG A 41 -16.38 6.20 -9.33
C ARG A 41 -15.71 6.46 -10.68
N VAL A 42 -14.55 5.85 -10.91
CA VAL A 42 -13.75 6.02 -12.14
C VAL A 42 -13.74 4.77 -13.01
N GLY A 43 -14.48 3.73 -12.64
CA GLY A 43 -14.55 2.48 -13.39
C GLY A 43 -13.36 1.53 -13.16
N ALA A 44 -12.53 1.83 -12.18
CA ALA A 44 -11.38 1.01 -11.82
C ALA A 44 -11.75 -0.18 -10.91
N ARG A 45 -10.88 -1.18 -10.85
CA ARG A 45 -10.99 -2.34 -9.96
C ARG A 45 -9.80 -2.42 -9.02
N VAL A 46 -10.07 -2.84 -7.79
CA VAL A 46 -9.05 -3.01 -6.75
C VAL A 46 -8.82 -4.49 -6.48
N THR A 47 -7.58 -4.91 -6.47
CA THR A 47 -7.18 -6.19 -5.87
C THR A 47 -6.62 -5.90 -4.48
N ALA A 48 -7.20 -6.50 -3.45
CA ALA A 48 -6.76 -6.33 -2.06
C ALA A 48 -6.12 -7.62 -1.54
N ASN A 49 -4.80 -7.58 -1.32
CA ASN A 49 -4.05 -8.72 -0.81
C ASN A 49 -3.81 -8.61 0.70
N GLU A 50 -3.94 -9.72 1.41
CA GLU A 50 -3.59 -9.82 2.83
C GLU A 50 -2.98 -11.20 3.12
N VAL A 51 -1.81 -11.23 3.74
CA VAL A 51 -1.07 -12.47 4.02
C VAL A 51 -1.79 -13.39 5.02
N HIS A 52 -2.52 -12.82 5.97
CA HIS A 52 -3.23 -13.60 7.00
C HIS A 52 -4.68 -13.88 6.60
N PRO A 53 -5.08 -15.16 6.41
CA PRO A 53 -6.43 -15.50 5.96
C PRO A 53 -7.55 -14.97 6.87
N HIS A 54 -7.31 -14.88 8.19
CA HIS A 54 -8.30 -14.33 9.12
C HIS A 54 -8.48 -12.82 8.95
N ARG A 55 -7.42 -12.07 8.57
CA ARG A 55 -7.51 -10.64 8.26
C ARG A 55 -8.08 -10.41 6.87
N ALA A 56 -7.78 -11.26 5.88
CA ALA A 56 -8.41 -11.22 4.56
C ALA A 56 -9.94 -11.30 4.69
N ARG A 57 -10.47 -12.20 5.54
CA ARG A 57 -11.91 -12.24 5.85
C ARG A 57 -12.46 -10.95 6.47
N LEU A 58 -11.64 -10.18 7.19
CA LEU A 58 -12.07 -8.86 7.67
C LEU A 58 -12.13 -7.84 6.52
N VAL A 59 -11.16 -7.90 5.60
CA VAL A 59 -11.19 -7.08 4.38
C VAL A 59 -12.45 -7.38 3.58
N GLU A 60 -12.75 -8.65 3.28
CA GLU A 60 -13.98 -9.08 2.57
C GLU A 60 -15.25 -8.53 3.23
N ARG A 61 -15.35 -8.64 4.56
CA ARG A 61 -16.50 -8.12 5.31
C ARG A 61 -16.64 -6.62 5.23
N THR A 62 -15.50 -5.89 5.26
CA THR A 62 -15.47 -4.42 5.22
C THR A 62 -15.79 -3.90 3.83
N THR A 63 -15.45 -4.66 2.79
CA THR A 63 -15.58 -4.25 1.39
C THR A 63 -16.78 -4.87 0.67
N ARG A 64 -17.58 -5.70 1.32
CA ARG A 64 -18.67 -6.50 0.74
C ARG A 64 -19.73 -5.73 -0.07
N GLN A 65 -19.82 -4.41 0.15
CA GLN A 65 -20.77 -3.53 -0.57
C GLN A 65 -20.23 -3.02 -1.91
N PHE A 66 -18.97 -3.31 -2.26
CA PHE A 66 -18.34 -2.84 -3.48
C PHE A 66 -18.07 -3.99 -4.43
N ASP A 67 -18.59 -3.92 -5.66
CA ASP A 67 -18.31 -4.87 -6.74
C ASP A 67 -16.96 -4.58 -7.43
N SER A 68 -16.35 -3.44 -7.12
CA SER A 68 -15.07 -2.95 -7.67
C SER A 68 -13.84 -3.56 -7.01
N ILE A 69 -13.98 -4.46 -6.04
CA ILE A 69 -12.87 -5.03 -5.29
C ILE A 69 -12.94 -6.56 -5.23
N GLU A 70 -11.80 -7.21 -5.41
CA GLU A 70 -11.58 -8.61 -5.08
C GLU A 70 -10.57 -8.72 -3.93
N VAL A 71 -10.76 -9.69 -3.05
CA VAL A 71 -9.85 -9.94 -1.93
C VAL A 71 -9.15 -11.27 -2.13
N VAL A 72 -7.83 -11.24 -2.00
CA VAL A 72 -6.98 -12.42 -2.12
C VAL A 72 -6.11 -12.58 -0.89
N SER A 73 -5.72 -13.81 -0.59
CA SER A 73 -4.83 -14.09 0.53
C SER A 73 -3.52 -14.68 0.03
N GLY A 74 -2.43 -13.96 0.25
CA GLY A 74 -1.10 -14.37 -0.19
C GLY A 74 0.01 -13.50 0.37
N ASP A 75 1.25 -13.99 0.25
CA ASP A 75 2.43 -13.22 0.63
C ASP A 75 2.68 -12.11 -0.38
N GLY A 76 2.62 -10.84 0.08
CA GLY A 76 2.83 -9.67 -0.75
C GLY A 76 4.20 -9.64 -1.43
N ARG A 77 5.22 -10.26 -0.83
CA ARG A 77 6.58 -10.34 -1.38
C ARG A 77 6.68 -11.16 -2.67
N THR A 78 5.77 -12.09 -2.85
CA THR A 78 5.71 -12.99 -4.02
C THR A 78 4.42 -12.82 -4.83
N PHE A 79 3.60 -11.84 -4.50
CA PHE A 79 2.32 -11.58 -5.16
C PHE A 79 2.50 -11.33 -6.66
N GLY A 80 1.66 -11.93 -7.47
CA GLY A 80 1.66 -11.74 -8.93
C GLY A 80 2.86 -12.35 -9.66
N GLY A 81 2.94 -12.12 -10.96
CA GLY A 81 4.01 -12.62 -11.83
C GLY A 81 3.90 -14.11 -12.18
N GLY A 82 4.80 -14.60 -13.03
CA GLY A 82 4.81 -15.98 -13.50
C GLY A 82 3.51 -16.34 -14.22
N ARG A 83 2.84 -17.42 -13.77
CA ARG A 83 1.53 -17.89 -14.28
C ARG A 83 0.33 -17.35 -13.49
N SER A 84 0.55 -16.34 -12.65
CA SER A 84 -0.50 -15.68 -11.88
C SER A 84 -1.47 -14.91 -12.79
N ALA A 85 -2.68 -14.67 -12.30
CA ALA A 85 -3.66 -13.78 -12.93
C ALA A 85 -3.21 -12.30 -12.94
N TRP A 86 -2.19 -11.96 -12.13
CA TRP A 86 -1.65 -10.61 -12.00
C TRP A 86 -0.22 -10.55 -12.53
N PRO A 87 -0.01 -10.14 -13.81
CA PRO A 87 1.32 -9.98 -14.38
C PRO A 87 2.13 -8.90 -13.67
N LEU A 88 3.46 -8.93 -13.84
CA LEU A 88 4.31 -7.81 -13.47
C LEU A 88 3.98 -6.59 -14.35
N ALA A 89 4.24 -5.40 -13.83
CA ALA A 89 4.01 -4.12 -14.51
C ALA A 89 2.57 -3.98 -15.06
N SER A 90 1.56 -4.46 -14.31
CA SER A 90 0.16 -4.46 -14.75
C SER A 90 -0.77 -3.57 -13.93
N PHE A 91 -0.31 -3.04 -12.80
CA PHE A 91 -1.13 -2.16 -11.96
C PHE A 91 -0.81 -0.69 -12.22
N ASP A 92 -1.87 0.11 -12.35
CA ASP A 92 -1.78 1.57 -12.47
C ASP A 92 -1.43 2.20 -11.13
N ARG A 93 -1.99 1.66 -10.04
CA ARG A 93 -1.76 2.11 -8.67
C ARG A 93 -1.45 0.93 -7.77
N VAL A 94 -0.36 1.02 -7.03
CA VAL A 94 -0.01 0.04 -5.99
C VAL A 94 0.11 0.77 -4.66
N VAL A 95 -0.63 0.30 -3.65
CA VAL A 95 -0.59 0.83 -2.30
C VAL A 95 0.07 -0.21 -1.38
N VAL A 96 1.06 0.23 -0.62
CA VAL A 96 1.75 -0.57 0.39
C VAL A 96 1.58 0.11 1.75
N ASP A 97 0.49 -0.22 2.46
CA ASP A 97 0.36 0.12 3.90
C ASP A 97 1.17 -0.89 4.71
N ALA A 98 2.46 -0.64 4.78
CA ALA A 98 3.43 -1.63 5.20
C ALA A 98 3.29 -2.02 6.68
N PRO A 99 3.50 -3.30 7.01
CA PRO A 99 3.77 -3.69 8.38
C PRO A 99 4.93 -2.87 8.94
N CYS A 100 4.73 -2.23 10.09
CA CYS A 100 5.73 -1.35 10.69
C CYS A 100 5.69 -1.45 12.22
N SER A 101 6.67 -0.84 12.88
CA SER A 101 6.74 -0.80 14.35
C SER A 101 5.52 -0.16 15.00
N GLY A 102 4.81 0.71 14.27
CA GLY A 102 3.61 1.39 14.76
C GLY A 102 3.89 2.48 15.79
N MET A 103 5.14 2.91 15.95
CA MET A 103 5.54 3.92 16.97
C MET A 103 4.76 5.23 16.86
N GLY A 104 4.36 5.65 15.65
CA GLY A 104 3.53 6.84 15.45
C GLY A 104 2.08 6.68 15.94
N SER A 105 1.64 5.44 16.20
CA SER A 105 0.28 5.14 16.67
C SER A 105 0.15 4.97 18.21
N MET A 106 1.23 5.15 18.97
CA MET A 106 1.29 4.92 20.41
C MET A 106 0.27 5.74 21.24
N ARG A 107 -0.19 6.89 20.72
CA ARG A 107 -1.28 7.65 21.36
C ARG A 107 -2.61 6.90 21.39
N ARG A 108 -2.87 6.05 20.37
CA ARG A 108 -4.08 5.23 20.26
C ARG A 108 -3.88 3.82 20.81
N ARG A 109 -2.63 3.34 20.83
CA ARG A 109 -2.23 1.99 21.26
C ARG A 109 -1.02 2.09 22.19
N PRO A 110 -1.20 2.58 23.42
CA PRO A 110 -0.09 2.79 24.37
C PRO A 110 0.62 1.48 24.72
N GLU A 111 -0.06 0.35 24.66
CA GLU A 111 0.50 -0.99 24.86
C GLU A 111 1.60 -1.36 23.88
N SER A 112 1.62 -0.75 22.69
CA SER A 112 2.68 -0.97 21.70
C SER A 112 4.07 -0.61 22.22
N ARG A 113 4.14 0.31 23.19
CA ARG A 113 5.40 0.73 23.83
C ARG A 113 6.11 -0.41 24.55
N TRP A 114 5.35 -1.35 25.10
CA TRP A 114 5.87 -2.45 25.91
C TRP A 114 6.12 -3.72 25.11
N ASN A 115 5.53 -3.81 23.90
CA ASN A 115 5.55 -5.00 23.07
C ASN A 115 6.54 -4.90 21.88
N ARG A 116 7.27 -3.80 21.77
CA ARG A 116 8.24 -3.58 20.67
C ARG A 116 9.66 -3.55 21.19
N LYS A 117 10.54 -4.24 20.46
CA LYS A 117 11.99 -4.26 20.70
C LYS A 117 12.71 -3.61 19.53
N PRO A 118 13.94 -3.13 19.71
CA PRO A 118 14.74 -2.60 18.58
C PRO A 118 14.89 -3.59 17.43
N GLU A 119 15.07 -4.87 17.72
CA GLU A 119 15.22 -5.95 16.75
C GLU A 119 14.00 -6.09 15.83
N ASP A 120 12.78 -5.80 16.34
CA ASP A 120 11.55 -5.81 15.54
C ASP A 120 11.62 -4.77 14.40
N VAL A 121 12.31 -3.66 14.59
CA VAL A 121 12.47 -2.63 13.55
C VAL A 121 13.36 -3.16 12.43
N GLU A 122 14.44 -3.87 12.75
CA GLU A 122 15.34 -4.47 11.77
C GLU A 122 14.59 -5.50 10.89
N GLU A 123 13.84 -6.42 11.51
CA GLU A 123 13.03 -7.40 10.78
C GLU A 123 11.96 -6.74 9.90
N LEU A 124 11.28 -5.73 10.44
CA LEU A 124 10.25 -4.99 9.70
C LEU A 124 10.82 -4.19 8.52
N THR A 125 12.00 -3.61 8.66
CA THR A 125 12.65 -2.87 7.57
C THR A 125 13.06 -3.81 6.42
N VAL A 126 13.49 -5.03 6.71
CA VAL A 126 13.76 -6.05 5.69
C VAL A 126 12.47 -6.42 4.96
N LEU A 127 11.39 -6.71 5.70
CA LEU A 127 10.08 -7.02 5.12
C LEU A 127 9.53 -5.87 4.26
N GLN A 128 9.66 -4.63 4.74
CA GLN A 128 9.23 -3.45 3.99
C GLN A 128 10.00 -3.30 2.68
N ARG A 129 11.30 -3.57 2.70
CA ARG A 129 12.15 -3.57 1.50
C ARG A 129 11.65 -4.57 0.46
N GLU A 130 11.43 -5.82 0.87
CA GLU A 130 10.95 -6.89 -0.01
C GLU A 130 9.56 -6.57 -0.59
N LEU A 131 8.65 -6.02 0.22
CA LEU A 131 7.32 -5.58 -0.23
C LEU A 131 7.41 -4.43 -1.24
N LEU A 132 8.29 -3.45 -0.99
CA LEU A 132 8.47 -2.31 -1.89
C LEU A 132 9.11 -2.73 -3.22
N ASP A 133 10.12 -3.60 -3.20
CA ASP A 133 10.73 -4.14 -4.42
C ASP A 133 9.68 -4.89 -5.27
N ARG A 134 8.81 -5.65 -4.59
CA ARG A 134 7.69 -6.31 -5.26
C ARG A 134 6.66 -5.34 -5.81
N ALA A 135 6.31 -4.31 -5.05
CA ALA A 135 5.37 -3.29 -5.46
C ALA A 135 5.86 -2.51 -6.69
N VAL A 136 7.15 -2.14 -6.73
CA VAL A 136 7.77 -1.54 -7.93
C VAL A 136 7.62 -2.47 -9.14
N ALA A 137 7.93 -3.76 -8.99
CA ALA A 137 7.81 -4.73 -10.08
C ALA A 137 6.36 -4.93 -10.57
N LEU A 138 5.36 -4.70 -9.74
CA LEU A 138 3.94 -4.81 -10.07
C LEU A 138 3.37 -3.53 -10.68
N THR A 139 3.93 -2.36 -10.35
CA THR A 139 3.52 -1.07 -10.88
C THR A 139 4.01 -0.94 -12.33
N ARG A 140 3.11 -0.59 -13.25
CA ARG A 140 3.51 -0.32 -14.63
C ARG A 140 4.30 0.99 -14.76
N THR A 141 4.99 1.17 -15.86
CA THR A 141 5.63 2.45 -16.19
C THR A 141 4.58 3.56 -16.28
N GLY A 142 4.83 4.69 -15.62
CA GLY A 142 3.89 5.81 -15.46
C GLY A 142 2.78 5.56 -14.42
N GLY A 143 2.77 4.40 -13.77
CA GLY A 143 1.89 4.10 -12.66
C GLY A 143 2.38 4.72 -11.34
N VAL A 144 1.59 4.62 -10.29
CA VAL A 144 1.85 5.23 -8.98
C VAL A 144 2.03 4.17 -7.89
N LEU A 145 3.15 4.22 -7.18
CA LEU A 145 3.39 3.47 -5.96
C LEU A 145 3.21 4.38 -4.75
N THR A 146 2.32 4.02 -3.84
CA THR A 146 2.11 4.74 -2.57
C THR A 146 2.59 3.91 -1.40
N TYR A 147 3.65 4.37 -0.75
CA TYR A 147 4.18 3.78 0.47
C TYR A 147 3.60 4.46 1.71
N ILE A 148 3.04 3.69 2.62
CA ILE A 148 2.39 4.17 3.84
C ILE A 148 2.97 3.43 5.04
N THR A 149 3.32 4.17 6.08
CA THR A 149 3.73 3.62 7.39
C THR A 149 3.18 4.48 8.51
N CYS A 150 2.91 3.87 9.66
CA CYS A 150 2.54 4.59 10.90
C CYS A 150 3.73 4.65 11.88
N SER A 151 4.95 4.67 11.37
CA SER A 151 6.19 4.83 12.13
C SER A 151 6.89 6.15 11.79
N PRO A 152 7.47 6.87 12.77
CA PRO A 152 8.35 8.01 12.52
C PRO A 152 9.82 7.60 12.36
N HIS A 153 10.15 6.30 12.47
CA HIS A 153 11.52 5.80 12.43
C HIS A 153 12.10 5.94 11.02
N ALA A 154 13.32 6.51 10.90
CA ALA A 154 13.94 6.78 9.61
C ALA A 154 14.11 5.53 8.74
N ALA A 155 14.50 4.40 9.35
CA ALA A 155 14.67 3.13 8.65
C ALA A 155 13.37 2.58 8.07
N GLU A 156 12.22 2.91 8.65
CA GLU A 156 10.89 2.51 8.18
C GLU A 156 10.22 3.57 7.28
N THR A 157 10.87 4.70 7.03
CA THR A 157 10.32 5.84 6.27
C THR A 157 11.32 6.31 5.22
N ARG A 158 12.09 7.35 5.55
CA ARG A 158 12.98 8.04 4.63
C ARG A 158 13.98 7.08 3.96
N GLU A 159 14.63 6.23 4.72
CA GLU A 159 15.67 5.32 4.20
C GLU A 159 15.11 4.31 3.20
N GLN A 160 13.85 3.86 3.36
CA GLN A 160 13.20 3.01 2.37
C GLN A 160 12.97 3.75 1.05
N VAL A 161 12.54 5.01 1.12
CA VAL A 161 12.29 5.84 -0.07
C VAL A 161 13.62 6.19 -0.76
N GLU A 162 14.63 6.65 0.00
CA GLU A 162 15.96 6.97 -0.53
C GLU A 162 16.57 5.76 -1.26
N ARG A 163 16.46 4.57 -0.69
CA ARG A 163 16.90 3.33 -1.33
C ARG A 163 16.22 3.07 -2.70
N LEU A 164 14.92 3.30 -2.80
CA LEU A 164 14.20 3.14 -4.07
C LEU A 164 14.64 4.17 -5.11
N LEU A 165 14.84 5.43 -4.70
CA LEU A 165 15.32 6.50 -5.57
C LEU A 165 16.74 6.22 -6.08
N ASP A 166 17.63 5.75 -5.19
CA ASP A 166 19.01 5.39 -5.52
C ASP A 166 19.08 4.19 -6.48
N ALA A 167 18.15 3.24 -6.36
CA ALA A 167 18.04 2.11 -7.27
C ALA A 167 17.58 2.53 -8.69
N GLY A 168 16.96 3.70 -8.81
CA GLY A 168 16.44 4.24 -10.06
C GLY A 168 15.11 3.63 -10.50
N GLY A 169 14.52 4.20 -11.55
CA GLY A 169 13.25 3.74 -12.13
C GLY A 169 12.00 4.23 -11.40
N VAL A 170 12.15 5.03 -10.34
CA VAL A 170 11.04 5.71 -9.64
C VAL A 170 11.38 7.18 -9.42
N GLU A 171 10.35 8.01 -9.37
CA GLU A 171 10.46 9.44 -9.06
C GLU A 171 9.55 9.76 -7.86
N LEU A 172 10.01 10.67 -7.01
CA LEU A 172 9.22 11.09 -5.85
C LEU A 172 8.24 12.19 -6.24
N LEU A 173 6.96 11.93 -6.03
CA LEU A 173 5.92 12.96 -6.18
C LEU A 173 5.86 13.88 -4.95
N ASP A 174 5.45 15.12 -5.15
CA ASP A 174 5.22 16.07 -4.05
C ASP A 174 3.98 15.66 -3.23
N THR A 175 4.22 14.78 -2.27
CA THR A 175 3.16 14.25 -1.40
C THR A 175 2.51 15.33 -0.54
N VAL A 176 3.24 16.42 -0.23
CA VAL A 176 2.68 17.54 0.56
C VAL A 176 1.67 18.33 -0.27
N ALA A 177 2.01 18.61 -1.54
CA ALA A 177 1.06 19.25 -2.46
C ALA A 177 -0.20 18.39 -2.64
N LEU A 178 -0.04 17.11 -2.94
CA LEU A 178 -1.14 16.14 -3.07
C LEU A 178 -2.00 16.05 -1.80
N ALA A 179 -1.38 16.08 -0.62
CA ALA A 179 -2.10 16.06 0.64
C ALA A 179 -2.96 17.32 0.84
N ASN A 180 -2.44 18.49 0.46
CA ASN A 180 -3.18 19.76 0.53
C ASN A 180 -4.37 19.81 -0.43
N GLU A 181 -4.24 19.22 -1.63
CA GLU A 181 -5.34 19.08 -2.59
C GLU A 181 -6.44 18.13 -2.10
N CYS A 182 -6.08 17.09 -1.35
CA CYS A 182 -7.01 16.10 -0.80
C CYS A 182 -7.60 16.52 0.55
N ALA A 183 -7.04 17.53 1.22
CA ALA A 183 -7.54 17.99 2.50
C ALA A 183 -8.83 18.81 2.31
N PRO A 184 -9.86 18.61 3.18
CA PRO A 184 -11.09 19.37 3.13
C PRO A 184 -10.91 20.82 3.56
#